data_0d62a69b36cd9993fff0ffd502b7831a
#
_entry.id   0d62a69b36cd9993fff0ffd502b7831a
#
_cell.length_a   1.000
_cell.length_b   1.000
_cell.length_c   1.000
_cell.angle_alpha   90.00
_cell.angle_beta   90.00
_cell.angle_gamma   90.00
#
_symmetry.space_group_name_H-M   'P 1'
#
loop_
_entity.id
_entity.type
_entity.pdbx_description
1 polymer ?
#
loop_
_entity_poly.entity_id
_entity_poly.type
_entity_poly.pdbx_seq_one_letter_code
_entity_poly.pdbx_strand_id
1 'polypeptide(L)'
;MAATDGRGTKDGGLRVNLVSVERAIWSGSAREVLARTTEGELGILPGHTPLLGQLAEGGTVRVMLSDGGELVAAVHGGFLSVTDEGVTVLAEIAELAGDIDTGRAQAALERARS
;
A
#
# COMPACT_ATOMS: atom_id res chain seq x y z
N MET A 1 6.76 18.89 5.10
CA MET A 1 6.58 18.62 4.66
C MET A 1 6.13 18.85 3.91
N ALA A 2 6.23 19.05 3.92
CA ALA A 2 5.63 19.12 3.46
C ALA A 2 5.24 18.72 2.77
N ALA A 3 5.44 18.74 2.78
CA ALA A 3 5.04 18.42 2.24
C ALA A 3 4.53 17.87 1.64
N THR A 4 4.59 17.75 1.78
CA THR A 4 3.75 16.98 1.36
C THR A 4 2.46 17.45 1.45
N ASP A 5 2.04 18.17 0.68
CA ASP A 5 0.69 18.51 0.63
C ASP A 5 -0.11 17.36 0.19
N GLY A 6 0.47 16.26 -0.04
CA GLY A 6 -0.24 15.05 -0.27
C GLY A 6 -0.96 14.91 -1.57
N ARG A 7 -0.89 15.87 -2.42
CA ARG A 7 -1.66 15.76 -3.65
C ARG A 7 -0.96 15.00 -4.72
N GLY A 8 -0.06 14.16 -4.36
CA GLY A 8 0.78 13.46 -5.26
C GLY A 8 2.20 13.87 -5.00
N THR A 9 3.09 13.50 -5.85
CA THR A 9 4.51 13.74 -5.67
C THR A 9 5.02 14.55 -6.84
N LYS A 10 6.27 14.99 -6.73
CA LYS A 10 6.88 15.80 -7.78
C LYS A 10 6.95 15.08 -9.11
N ASP A 11 7.00 13.77 -9.09
CA ASP A 11 7.09 12.99 -10.31
C ASP A 11 5.73 12.57 -10.85
N GLY A 12 4.66 13.15 -10.30
CA GLY A 12 3.32 12.84 -10.77
C GLY A 12 2.74 11.57 -10.21
N GLY A 13 3.40 10.96 -9.24
CA GLY A 13 2.94 9.71 -8.67
C GLY A 13 1.97 9.90 -7.54
N LEU A 14 1.63 8.79 -6.90
CA LEU A 14 0.79 8.76 -5.72
C LEU A 14 1.63 8.87 -4.47
N ARG A 15 1.15 9.63 -3.51
CA ARG A 15 1.70 9.55 -2.18
C ARG A 15 1.04 8.40 -1.46
N VAL A 16 1.82 7.46 -0.94
CA VAL A 16 1.28 6.26 -0.31
C VAL A 16 1.81 6.16 1.10
N ASN A 17 0.91 5.88 2.04
CA ASN A 17 1.27 5.62 3.43
C ASN A 17 0.73 4.25 3.79
N LEU A 18 1.61 3.38 4.27
CA LEU A 18 1.23 2.07 4.75
C LEU A 18 1.45 2.05 6.25
N VAL A 19 0.37 1.92 6.99
CA VAL A 19 0.38 2.09 8.44
C VAL A 19 -0.32 0.90 9.09
N SER A 20 0.28 0.37 10.16
CA SER A 20 -0.43 -0.57 11.01
C SER A 20 -0.87 0.16 12.27
N VAL A 21 -1.71 -0.49 13.08
CA VAL A 21 -2.18 0.17 14.30
C VAL A 21 -1.05 0.45 15.27
N GLU A 22 0.08 -0.22 15.10
CA GLU A 22 1.20 -0.04 16.02
C GLU A 22 2.24 0.95 15.54
N ARG A 23 2.35 1.14 14.22
CA ARG A 23 3.41 2.00 13.71
C ARG A 23 3.24 2.24 12.22
N ALA A 24 3.94 3.25 11.74
CA ALA A 24 4.06 3.46 10.31
C ALA A 24 5.02 2.42 9.75
N ILE A 25 4.61 1.77 8.68
CA ILE A 25 5.39 0.72 8.04
C ILE A 25 6.24 1.30 6.91
N TRP A 26 5.63 2.15 6.09
CA TRP A 26 6.31 2.68 4.92
C TRP A 26 5.52 3.87 4.37
N SER A 27 6.22 4.81 3.80
CA SER A 27 5.58 5.86 3.03
C SER A 27 6.51 6.27 1.90
N GLY A 28 5.92 6.70 0.80
CA GLY A 28 6.71 7.09 -0.35
C GLY A 28 5.85 7.33 -1.57
N SER A 29 6.49 7.37 -2.72
CA SER A 29 5.86 7.68 -3.97
C SER A 29 5.66 6.41 -4.79
N ALA A 30 4.52 6.29 -5.44
CA ALA A 30 4.19 5.11 -6.22
C ALA A 30 3.53 5.50 -7.52
N ARG A 31 3.61 4.60 -8.51
CA ARG A 31 2.90 4.73 -9.77
C ARG A 31 1.51 4.14 -9.67
N GLU A 32 1.35 3.14 -8.83
CA GLU A 32 0.11 2.41 -8.73
C GLU A 32 0.07 1.63 -7.43
N VAL A 33 -1.11 1.46 -6.87
CA VAL A 33 -1.33 0.60 -5.71
C VAL A 33 -2.38 -0.42 -6.10
N LEU A 34 -2.08 -1.70 -5.85
CA LEU A 34 -3.03 -2.79 -6.05
C LEU A 34 -3.40 -3.34 -4.70
N ALA A 35 -4.67 -3.32 -4.37
CA ALA A 35 -5.14 -3.76 -3.06
C ALA A 35 -6.33 -4.68 -3.24
N ARG A 36 -6.39 -5.71 -2.40
CA ARG A 36 -7.56 -6.57 -2.41
C ARG A 36 -8.52 -6.10 -1.33
N THR A 37 -9.72 -5.75 -1.74
CA THR A 37 -10.76 -5.30 -0.82
C THR A 37 -11.83 -6.38 -0.72
N THR A 38 -12.77 -6.17 0.20
CA THR A 38 -13.89 -7.10 0.36
C THR A 38 -14.76 -7.15 -0.89
N GLU A 39 -14.63 -6.18 -1.78
CA GLU A 39 -15.40 -6.14 -3.01
C GLU A 39 -14.59 -6.53 -4.23
N GLY A 40 -13.38 -6.99 -4.03
CA GLY A 40 -12.52 -7.42 -5.11
C GLY A 40 -11.24 -6.64 -5.16
N GLU A 41 -10.42 -6.95 -6.15
CA GLU A 41 -9.14 -6.28 -6.31
C GLU A 41 -9.32 -4.91 -6.92
N LEU A 42 -8.56 -3.95 -6.42
CA LEU A 42 -8.69 -2.55 -6.83
C LEU A 42 -7.31 -2.01 -7.19
N GLY A 43 -7.22 -1.37 -8.36
CA GLY A 43 -6.01 -0.70 -8.77
C GLY A 43 -6.19 0.81 -8.66
N ILE A 44 -5.22 1.49 -8.06
CA ILE A 44 -5.30 2.92 -7.83
C ILE A 44 -4.15 3.58 -8.55
N LEU A 45 -4.49 4.47 -9.46
CA LEU A 45 -3.53 5.27 -10.22
C LEU A 45 -3.61 6.71 -9.74
N PRO A 46 -2.59 7.53 -10.06
CA PRO A 46 -2.67 8.95 -9.70
C PRO A 46 -3.94 9.57 -10.26
N GLY A 47 -4.60 10.38 -9.45
CA GLY A 47 -5.85 11.01 -9.85
C GLY A 47 -7.09 10.17 -9.63
N HIS A 48 -6.96 9.04 -8.99
CA HIS A 48 -8.09 8.17 -8.73
C HIS A 48 -9.15 8.88 -7.90
N THR A 49 -10.42 8.59 -8.21
CA THR A 49 -11.55 9.12 -7.46
C THR A 49 -11.45 8.71 -6.00
N PRO A 50 -11.72 9.63 -5.07
CA PRO A 50 -11.66 9.28 -3.65
C PRO A 50 -12.60 8.14 -3.30
N LEU A 51 -12.12 7.28 -2.41
CA LEU A 51 -12.93 6.18 -1.91
C LEU A 51 -12.41 5.71 -0.56
N LEU A 52 -13.24 4.96 0.13
CA LEU A 52 -12.85 4.29 1.35
C LEU A 52 -13.30 2.84 1.20
N GLY A 53 -12.35 1.91 1.27
CA GLY A 53 -12.64 0.50 1.11
C GLY A 53 -12.13 -0.30 2.28
N GLN A 54 -12.73 -1.47 2.48
CA GLN A 54 -12.29 -2.39 3.52
C GLN A 54 -11.37 -3.42 2.90
N LEU A 55 -10.22 -3.63 3.53
CA LEU A 55 -9.24 -4.59 3.03
C LEU A 55 -9.73 -6.01 3.28
N ALA A 56 -9.47 -6.90 2.32
CA ALA A 56 -9.83 -8.28 2.47
C ALA A 56 -8.94 -8.95 3.50
N GLU A 57 -9.50 -9.89 4.22
CA GLU A 57 -8.74 -10.63 5.23
C GLU A 57 -7.67 -11.46 4.54
N GLY A 58 -6.45 -11.37 5.05
CA GLY A 58 -5.38 -12.18 4.50
C GLY A 58 -4.90 -11.78 3.12
N GLY A 59 -5.26 -10.58 2.68
CA GLY A 59 -4.87 -10.13 1.36
C GLY A 59 -3.51 -9.48 1.33
N THR A 60 -3.13 -9.01 0.14
CA THR A 60 -1.88 -8.29 -0.03
C THR A 60 -2.15 -6.93 -0.62
N VAL A 61 -1.23 -6.01 -0.33
CA VAL A 61 -1.21 -4.70 -0.97
C VAL A 61 0.11 -4.62 -1.71
N ARG A 62 0.05 -4.29 -2.99
CA ARG A 62 1.24 -4.17 -3.82
C ARG A 62 1.38 -2.73 -4.25
N VAL A 63 2.56 -2.18 -4.01
CA VAL A 63 2.86 -0.80 -4.34
C VAL A 63 3.89 -0.80 -5.45
N MET A 64 3.51 -0.28 -6.60
CA MET A 64 4.44 -0.15 -7.72
C MET A 64 5.16 1.17 -7.55
N LEU A 65 6.42 1.11 -7.16
CA LEU A 65 7.20 2.27 -6.79
C LEU A 65 7.52 3.15 -8.00
N SER A 66 7.63 4.44 -7.75
CA SER A 66 7.93 5.39 -8.82
C SER A 66 9.25 5.11 -9.49
N ASP A 67 10.20 4.50 -8.79
CA ASP A 67 11.52 4.21 -9.37
C ASP A 67 11.53 2.88 -10.11
N GLY A 68 10.41 2.20 -10.21
CA GLY A 68 10.31 0.96 -10.95
C GLY A 68 10.31 -0.29 -10.11
N GLY A 69 10.54 -0.17 -8.81
CA GLY A 69 10.50 -1.33 -7.93
C GLY A 69 9.09 -1.65 -7.48
N GLU A 70 8.97 -2.70 -6.71
CA GLU A 70 7.69 -3.15 -6.17
C GLU A 70 7.82 -3.43 -4.69
N LEU A 71 6.84 -3.02 -3.93
CA LEU A 71 6.78 -3.30 -2.51
C LEU A 71 5.50 -4.09 -2.26
N VAL A 72 5.59 -5.18 -1.53
CA VAL A 72 4.45 -6.04 -1.25
C VAL A 72 4.28 -6.14 0.25
N ALA A 73 3.07 -5.97 0.72
CA ALA A 73 2.75 -6.11 2.14
C ALA A 73 1.61 -7.10 2.30
N ALA A 74 1.76 -8.00 3.26
CA ALA A 74 0.66 -8.86 3.68
C ALA A 74 -0.11 -8.11 4.75
N VAL A 75 -1.42 -8.01 4.60
CA VAL A 75 -2.24 -7.24 5.53
C VAL A 75 -3.38 -8.09 6.06
N HIS A 76 -3.78 -7.78 7.28
CA HIS A 76 -4.90 -8.45 7.92
C HIS A 76 -5.80 -7.39 8.49
N GLY A 77 -7.04 -7.32 7.99
CA GLY A 77 -8.00 -6.34 8.42
C GLY A 77 -7.58 -4.93 8.07
N GLY A 78 -8.50 -3.99 8.16
CA GLY A 78 -8.18 -2.59 7.99
C GLY A 78 -8.88 -1.97 6.81
N PHE A 79 -8.42 -0.79 6.45
CA PHE A 79 -9.09 0.04 5.46
C PHE A 79 -8.10 0.64 4.49
N LEU A 80 -8.61 0.94 3.30
CA LEU A 80 -7.89 1.64 2.26
C LEU A 80 -8.60 2.96 2.04
N SER A 81 -7.86 4.06 2.16
CA SER A 81 -8.41 5.39 1.97
C SER A 81 -7.72 6.05 0.79
N VAL A 82 -8.48 6.48 -0.19
CA VAL A 82 -7.97 7.19 -1.35
C VAL A 82 -8.56 8.59 -1.35
N THR A 83 -7.69 9.58 -1.35
CA THR A 83 -8.11 10.98 -1.41
C THR A 83 -7.24 11.68 -2.43
N ASP A 84 -7.51 12.96 -2.67
CA ASP A 84 -6.65 13.73 -3.56
C ASP A 84 -5.27 13.96 -2.95
N GLU A 85 -5.10 13.64 -1.67
CA GLU A 85 -3.80 13.74 -1.03
C GLU A 85 -2.99 12.46 -1.17
N GLY A 86 -3.62 11.37 -1.60
CA GLY A 86 -2.89 10.12 -1.79
C GLY A 86 -3.65 8.94 -1.25
N VAL A 87 -2.92 7.86 -1.01
CA VAL A 87 -3.47 6.58 -0.58
C VAL A 87 -2.95 6.26 0.79
N THR A 88 -3.83 5.92 1.70
CA THR A 88 -3.44 5.42 3.02
C THR A 88 -4.00 4.02 3.20
N VAL A 89 -3.13 3.09 3.54
CA VAL A 89 -3.51 1.73 3.89
C VAL A 89 -3.32 1.60 5.39
N LEU A 90 -4.41 1.41 6.12
CA LEU A 90 -4.34 1.23 7.56
C LEU A 90 -4.77 -0.20 7.86
N ALA A 91 -3.84 -1.03 8.28
CA ALA A 91 -4.10 -2.43 8.55
C ALA A 91 -3.94 -2.69 10.04
N GLU A 92 -4.65 -3.70 10.54
CA GLU A 92 -4.44 -4.12 11.92
C GLU A 92 -3.07 -4.74 12.05
N ILE A 93 -2.71 -5.56 11.09
CA ILE A 93 -1.40 -6.18 11.02
C ILE A 93 -0.90 -6.03 9.61
N ALA A 94 0.35 -5.58 9.44
CA ALA A 94 0.95 -5.47 8.13
C ALA A 94 2.39 -5.95 8.21
N GLU A 95 2.81 -6.71 7.22
CA GLU A 95 4.14 -7.25 7.16
C GLU A 95 4.69 -7.04 5.76
N LEU A 96 5.81 -6.33 5.68
CA LEU A 96 6.44 -6.10 4.40
C LEU A 96 7.14 -7.34 3.90
N ALA A 97 7.03 -7.57 2.61
CA ALA A 97 7.76 -8.62 1.93
C ALA A 97 8.57 -7.94 0.83
N GLY A 98 9.80 -8.32 0.70
CA GLY A 98 10.59 -7.88 -0.45
C GLY A 98 11.52 -6.70 -0.23
N ASP A 99 11.54 -6.13 0.96
CA ASP A 99 12.35 -4.94 1.16
C ASP A 99 13.64 -5.21 1.92
N ILE A 100 13.80 -6.39 2.50
CA ILE A 100 14.95 -6.64 3.36
C ILE A 100 15.95 -7.53 2.65
N ASP A 101 15.54 -8.74 2.37
CA ASP A 101 16.35 -9.63 1.54
C ASP A 101 15.40 -10.56 0.81
N THR A 102 15.88 -11.10 -0.29
CA THR A 102 15.02 -11.85 -1.19
C THR A 102 14.44 -13.10 -0.56
N GLY A 103 15.25 -13.83 0.18
CA GLY A 103 14.77 -15.06 0.79
C GLY A 103 13.73 -14.80 1.86
N ARG A 104 13.97 -13.80 2.68
CA ARG A 104 13.05 -13.46 3.74
C ARG A 104 11.74 -12.93 3.19
N ALA A 105 11.83 -12.11 2.15
CA ALA A 105 10.65 -11.55 1.52
C ALA A 105 9.79 -12.65 0.91
N GLN A 106 10.43 -13.62 0.29
CA GLN A 106 9.74 -14.73 -0.31
C GLN A 106 8.98 -15.53 0.75
N ALA A 107 9.63 -15.79 1.87
CA ALA A 107 9.01 -16.55 2.95
C ALA A 107 7.81 -15.81 3.53
N ALA A 108 7.93 -14.51 3.71
CA ALA A 108 6.84 -13.70 4.23
C ALA A 108 5.64 -13.71 3.27
N LEU A 109 5.92 -13.61 1.98
CA LEU A 109 4.87 -13.60 0.99
C LEU A 109 4.16 -14.95 0.93
N GLU A 110 4.91 -16.03 1.05
CA GLU A 110 4.32 -17.36 1.05
C GLU A 110 3.44 -17.59 2.27
N ARG A 111 3.86 -17.10 3.43
CA ARG A 111 3.04 -17.19 4.63
C ARG A 111 1.73 -16.42 4.46
N ALA A 112 1.80 -15.29 3.81
CA ALA A 112 0.61 -14.48 3.59
C ALA A 112 -0.37 -15.17 2.66
N ARG A 113 0.11 -15.99 1.75
CA ARG A 113 -0.74 -16.67 0.80
C ARG A 113 -1.34 -17.96 1.35
N SER A 114 -0.73 -18.51 2.35
CA SER A 114 -1.26 -19.73 2.92
C SER A 114 -2.15 -19.42 4.11
#